data_91460aa6b2285e606e28c4695a97f8e3
#
_entry.id   91460aa6b2285e606e28c4695a97f8e3
#
_cell.length_a   1.000
_cell.length_b   1.000
_cell.length_c   1.000
_cell.angle_alpha   90.00
_cell.angle_beta   90.00
_cell.angle_gamma   90.00
#
_symmetry.space_group_name_H-M   'P 1'
#
loop_
_entity.id
_entity.type
_entity.pdbx_description
1 polymer ?
#
loop_
_entity_poly.entity_id
_entity_poly.type
_entity_poly.pdbx_seq_one_letter_code
_entity_poly.pdbx_strand_id
1 'polypeptide(L)'
;MGKTPQQLVKMKDKTLADLIDDYVISREDKGSAGSYIQNTIKGVKSWLTFNGIKLPRPTKVKDADRSPTLTEERIPTPEELKRIFNAGDSRERTACAIVAFTGVRIGVLGNYKGVDGLKVKDIPDLKVDGDQITFLRTPARVSVRENLSKSGNKYFTFLGQEGCMYLQNYLIERIRSGEEITPDSAIITASKYGQRSKQHITTTNIGDLMRNAIRNAGLTWRPYVLRAYFDSRLLLAQDERLIPRDYRAFFMGHVGDIEHRYTLNKGRFPEDLIESMRSAYEKSTKFLETERKCLTEEEVESKFRTQLLIMAGFSEEEIKEKNLLNMTAEEITKLAREKLFGMNTRDISAQIEKDRRELSETHRQKVVSVDMVEQYINSGFVVKMALGTDKAIVEWP
;
A
#
# COMPACT_ATOMS: atom_id res chain seq x y z
N MET A 1 -45.09 12.22 -6.65
CA MET A 1 -46.16 11.53 -7.41
C MET A 1 -47.56 11.64 -6.74
N GLY A 2 -47.67 11.83 -5.43
CA GLY A 2 -48.96 12.00 -4.70
C GLY A 2 -49.94 10.84 -4.77
N LYS A 3 -49.51 9.66 -5.25
CA LYS A 3 -50.32 8.46 -5.36
C LYS A 3 -49.91 7.42 -4.34
N THR A 4 -50.89 6.69 -3.79
CA THR A 4 -50.61 5.56 -2.89
C THR A 4 -50.19 4.32 -3.73
N PRO A 5 -49.47 3.34 -3.11
CA PRO A 5 -49.11 2.09 -3.77
C PRO A 5 -50.33 1.37 -4.40
N GLN A 6 -51.43 1.33 -3.67
CA GLN A 6 -52.68 0.70 -4.15
C GLN A 6 -53.28 1.41 -5.36
N GLN A 7 -53.15 2.74 -5.45
CA GLN A 7 -53.57 3.50 -6.62
C GLN A 7 -52.69 3.23 -7.83
N LEU A 8 -51.38 3.08 -7.62
CA LEU A 8 -50.44 2.79 -8.70
C LEU A 8 -50.72 1.40 -9.33
N VAL A 9 -51.01 0.39 -8.52
CA VAL A 9 -51.34 -0.97 -9.02
C VAL A 9 -52.64 -0.99 -9.87
N LYS A 10 -53.59 -0.11 -9.58
CA LYS A 10 -54.84 -0.04 -10.30
C LYS A 10 -54.82 0.86 -11.56
N MET A 11 -53.70 1.51 -11.84
CA MET A 11 -53.56 2.38 -13.02
C MET A 11 -53.37 1.56 -14.28
N LYS A 12 -53.86 2.10 -15.42
CA LYS A 12 -53.55 1.55 -16.75
C LYS A 12 -52.04 1.68 -17.03
N ASP A 13 -51.45 0.66 -17.62
CA ASP A 13 -49.99 0.57 -17.86
C ASP A 13 -49.42 1.78 -18.59
N LYS A 14 -50.14 2.31 -19.58
CA LYS A 14 -49.73 3.52 -20.31
C LYS A 14 -49.67 4.75 -19.38
N THR A 15 -50.74 4.99 -18.60
CA THR A 15 -50.81 6.12 -17.66
C THR A 15 -49.75 6.01 -16.54
N LEU A 16 -49.45 4.76 -16.11
CA LEU A 16 -48.40 4.53 -15.14
C LEU A 16 -47.03 4.82 -15.73
N ALA A 17 -46.75 4.45 -16.97
CA ALA A 17 -45.53 4.77 -17.68
C ALA A 17 -45.34 6.30 -17.83
N ASP A 18 -46.39 7.01 -18.22
CA ASP A 18 -46.39 8.47 -18.33
C ASP A 18 -46.08 9.14 -16.98
N LEU A 19 -46.71 8.66 -15.90
CA LEU A 19 -46.43 9.16 -14.52
C LEU A 19 -44.97 8.96 -14.08
N ILE A 20 -44.36 7.84 -14.50
CA ILE A 20 -42.97 7.58 -14.23
C ILE A 20 -42.05 8.50 -15.04
N ASP A 21 -42.37 8.72 -16.29
CA ASP A 21 -41.62 9.64 -17.14
C ASP A 21 -41.73 11.09 -16.63
N ASP A 22 -42.92 11.55 -16.21
CA ASP A 22 -43.10 12.86 -15.55
C ASP A 22 -42.27 12.99 -14.26
N TYR A 23 -42.18 11.92 -13.48
CA TYR A 23 -41.31 11.91 -12.29
C TYR A 23 -39.84 12.07 -12.67
N VAL A 24 -39.37 11.38 -13.70
CA VAL A 24 -37.99 11.49 -14.19
C VAL A 24 -37.69 12.91 -14.60
N ILE A 25 -38.53 13.51 -15.48
CA ILE A 25 -38.39 14.89 -15.94
C ILE A 25 -38.35 15.85 -14.78
N SER A 26 -39.29 15.75 -13.82
CA SER A 26 -39.35 16.62 -12.66
C SER A 26 -38.10 16.51 -11.76
N ARG A 27 -37.42 15.34 -11.75
CA ARG A 27 -36.19 15.17 -10.99
C ARG A 27 -34.95 15.68 -11.73
N GLU A 28 -34.95 15.52 -13.06
CA GLU A 28 -33.91 16.08 -13.92
C GLU A 28 -33.93 17.61 -13.87
N ASP A 29 -35.11 18.24 -13.97
CA ASP A 29 -35.30 19.68 -13.84
C ASP A 29 -34.82 20.24 -12.46
N LYS A 30 -34.96 19.43 -11.42
CA LYS A 30 -34.45 19.75 -10.08
C LYS A 30 -32.94 19.48 -9.90
N GLY A 31 -32.24 19.10 -10.96
CA GLY A 31 -30.79 18.82 -10.91
C GLY A 31 -30.41 17.57 -10.14
N SER A 32 -31.34 16.60 -9.96
CA SER A 32 -31.01 15.33 -9.31
C SER A 32 -30.08 14.51 -10.20
N ALA A 33 -29.07 13.84 -9.60
CA ALA A 33 -28.12 13.02 -10.34
C ALA A 33 -28.84 11.86 -11.07
N GLY A 34 -28.50 11.61 -12.34
CA GLY A 34 -29.12 10.57 -13.17
C GLY A 34 -29.04 9.17 -12.55
N SER A 35 -27.91 8.82 -11.92
CA SER A 35 -27.77 7.55 -11.20
C SER A 35 -28.71 7.41 -9.99
N TYR A 36 -29.03 8.51 -9.29
CA TYR A 36 -30.01 8.52 -8.19
C TYR A 36 -31.41 8.26 -8.74
N ILE A 37 -31.79 8.99 -9.82
CA ILE A 37 -33.09 8.81 -10.51
C ILE A 37 -33.21 7.37 -10.98
N GLN A 38 -32.20 6.85 -11.67
CA GLN A 38 -32.17 5.48 -12.20
C GLN A 38 -32.34 4.42 -11.09
N ASN A 39 -31.68 4.57 -9.93
CA ASN A 39 -31.83 3.65 -8.81
C ASN A 39 -33.24 3.72 -8.20
N THR A 40 -33.83 4.91 -8.12
CA THR A 40 -35.22 5.07 -7.67
C THR A 40 -36.17 4.35 -8.63
N ILE A 41 -36.00 4.54 -9.95
CA ILE A 41 -36.81 3.87 -10.96
C ILE A 41 -36.61 2.36 -10.97
N LYS A 42 -35.39 1.84 -10.76
CA LYS A 42 -35.14 0.40 -10.57
C LYS A 42 -35.95 -0.16 -9.41
N GLY A 43 -35.98 0.54 -8.27
CA GLY A 43 -36.79 0.16 -7.11
C GLY A 43 -38.28 0.12 -7.42
N VAL A 44 -38.81 1.16 -8.06
CA VAL A 44 -40.21 1.23 -8.50
C VAL A 44 -40.55 0.12 -9.49
N LYS A 45 -39.72 -0.10 -10.51
CA LYS A 45 -39.91 -1.20 -11.48
C LYS A 45 -39.88 -2.57 -10.84
N SER A 46 -38.97 -2.83 -9.90
CA SER A 46 -38.91 -4.08 -9.16
C SER A 46 -40.22 -4.33 -8.38
N TRP A 47 -40.72 -3.30 -7.71
CA TRP A 47 -41.99 -3.38 -6.98
C TRP A 47 -43.18 -3.58 -7.91
N LEU A 48 -43.25 -2.92 -9.06
CA LEU A 48 -44.30 -3.10 -10.08
C LEU A 48 -44.27 -4.54 -10.61
N THR A 49 -43.09 -5.06 -10.95
CA THR A 49 -42.90 -6.45 -11.41
C THR A 49 -43.39 -7.46 -10.38
N PHE A 50 -43.07 -7.23 -9.10
CA PHE A 50 -43.58 -8.08 -8.00
C PHE A 50 -45.12 -8.09 -7.94
N ASN A 51 -45.79 -6.99 -8.30
CA ASN A 51 -47.23 -6.89 -8.37
C ASN A 51 -47.83 -7.29 -9.77
N GLY A 52 -47.03 -7.95 -10.62
CA GLY A 52 -47.49 -8.45 -11.93
C GLY A 52 -47.61 -7.38 -13.00
N ILE A 53 -47.16 -6.17 -12.77
CA ILE A 53 -47.29 -5.04 -13.71
C ILE A 53 -46.02 -4.89 -14.54
N LYS A 54 -46.14 -4.90 -15.85
CA LYS A 54 -45.07 -4.64 -16.83
C LYS A 54 -45.29 -3.29 -17.50
N LEU A 55 -44.28 -2.42 -17.45
CA LEU A 55 -44.37 -1.16 -18.17
C LEU A 55 -44.28 -1.37 -19.67
N PRO A 56 -45.13 -0.70 -20.47
CA PRO A 56 -45.23 -0.91 -21.94
C PRO A 56 -44.02 -0.36 -22.71
N ARG A 57 -43.21 0.49 -22.08
CA ARG A 57 -42.00 1.06 -22.66
C ARG A 57 -40.89 1.23 -21.62
N PRO A 58 -39.60 1.25 -22.05
CA PRO A 58 -38.50 1.55 -21.16
C PRO A 58 -38.51 3.04 -20.76
N THR A 59 -38.25 3.32 -19.48
CA THR A 59 -38.03 4.67 -18.97
C THR A 59 -36.59 5.07 -19.26
N LYS A 60 -36.36 6.19 -19.90
CA LYS A 60 -35.04 6.77 -20.16
C LYS A 60 -34.71 7.78 -19.05
N VAL A 61 -33.50 7.76 -18.56
CA VAL A 61 -32.97 8.70 -17.56
C VAL A 61 -31.69 9.30 -18.14
N LYS A 62 -31.59 10.61 -18.17
CA LYS A 62 -30.41 11.32 -18.65
C LYS A 62 -29.25 11.05 -17.69
N ASP A 63 -28.07 10.81 -18.24
CA ASP A 63 -26.85 10.55 -17.45
C ASP A 63 -27.00 9.42 -16.39
N ALA A 64 -27.81 8.39 -16.71
CA ALA A 64 -28.16 7.29 -15.79
C ALA A 64 -26.94 6.56 -15.19
N ASP A 65 -25.85 6.46 -15.96
CA ASP A 65 -24.61 5.77 -15.57
C ASP A 65 -23.58 6.74 -14.94
N ARG A 66 -23.85 8.04 -14.94
CA ARG A 66 -23.00 9.03 -14.31
C ARG A 66 -23.16 9.01 -12.79
N SER A 67 -22.13 8.58 -12.10
CA SER A 67 -22.04 8.79 -10.64
C SER A 67 -21.82 10.27 -10.34
N PRO A 68 -22.53 10.86 -9.36
CA PRO A 68 -22.24 12.21 -8.93
C PRO A 68 -20.80 12.24 -8.40
N THR A 69 -19.93 12.93 -9.10
CA THR A 69 -18.58 13.25 -8.63
C THR A 69 -18.64 14.60 -7.94
N LEU A 70 -18.15 14.68 -6.72
CA LEU A 70 -17.96 15.97 -6.07
C LEU A 70 -16.94 16.77 -6.89
N THR A 71 -17.17 18.06 -7.07
CA THR A 71 -16.18 18.96 -7.66
C THR A 71 -14.88 18.80 -6.88
N GLU A 72 -13.77 18.63 -7.58
CA GLU A 72 -12.43 18.44 -7.00
C GLU A 72 -12.16 17.09 -6.30
N GLU A 73 -13.15 16.16 -6.23
CA GLU A 73 -12.89 14.85 -5.66
C GLU A 73 -11.95 14.05 -6.57
N ARG A 74 -10.83 13.64 -6.02
CA ARG A 74 -9.84 12.80 -6.70
C ARG A 74 -9.18 11.83 -5.73
N ILE A 75 -8.37 10.93 -6.26
CA ILE A 75 -7.57 10.01 -5.46
C ILE A 75 -6.47 10.82 -4.75
N PRO A 76 -6.26 10.63 -3.44
CA PRO A 76 -5.19 11.30 -2.70
C PRO A 76 -3.80 11.02 -3.26
N THR A 77 -2.90 11.99 -3.16
CA THR A 77 -1.46 11.71 -3.22
C THR A 77 -0.99 11.07 -1.90
N PRO A 78 0.21 10.45 -1.83
CA PRO A 78 0.75 9.95 -0.56
C PRO A 78 0.85 11.05 0.52
N GLU A 79 1.23 12.26 0.14
CA GLU A 79 1.35 13.41 1.04
C GLU A 79 -0.02 13.85 1.58
N GLU A 80 -1.04 13.84 0.74
CA GLU A 80 -2.41 14.15 1.15
C GLU A 80 -2.98 13.06 2.05
N LEU A 81 -2.70 11.79 1.74
CA LEU A 81 -3.08 10.68 2.59
C LEU A 81 -2.42 10.77 3.97
N LYS A 82 -1.11 11.09 4.02
CA LYS A 82 -0.39 11.35 5.27
C LYS A 82 -1.01 12.50 6.06
N ARG A 83 -1.41 13.57 5.38
CA ARG A 83 -2.11 14.70 6.00
C ARG A 83 -3.46 14.27 6.60
N ILE A 84 -4.22 13.39 5.93
CA ILE A 84 -5.47 12.82 6.46
C ILE A 84 -5.18 12.00 7.73
N PHE A 85 -4.15 11.16 7.73
CA PHE A 85 -3.76 10.36 8.89
C PHE A 85 -3.35 11.24 10.08
N ASN A 86 -2.60 12.30 9.84
CA ASN A 86 -2.15 13.22 10.88
C ASN A 86 -3.27 14.11 11.46
N ALA A 87 -4.30 14.38 10.67
CA ALA A 87 -5.43 15.21 11.08
C ALA A 87 -6.50 14.44 11.88
N GLY A 88 -6.50 13.10 11.81
CA GLY A 88 -7.41 12.25 12.57
C GLY A 88 -6.87 11.85 13.94
N ASP A 89 -7.78 11.54 14.88
CA ASP A 89 -7.41 10.86 16.12
C ASP A 89 -6.90 9.43 15.84
N SER A 90 -6.44 8.73 16.87
CA SER A 90 -5.87 7.38 16.74
C SER A 90 -6.85 6.39 16.09
N ARG A 91 -8.14 6.46 16.42
CA ARG A 91 -9.21 5.62 15.86
C ARG A 91 -9.52 5.99 14.41
N GLU A 92 -9.66 7.28 14.12
CA GLU A 92 -9.92 7.81 12.79
C GLU A 92 -8.78 7.47 11.83
N ARG A 93 -7.54 7.68 12.28
CA ARG A 93 -6.31 7.33 11.55
C ARG A 93 -6.27 5.85 11.23
N THR A 94 -6.49 4.99 12.22
CA THR A 94 -6.47 3.53 12.03
C THR A 94 -7.55 3.08 11.06
N ALA A 95 -8.77 3.62 11.16
CA ALA A 95 -9.85 3.30 10.23
C ALA A 95 -9.50 3.72 8.79
N CYS A 96 -8.96 4.92 8.60
CA CYS A 96 -8.50 5.41 7.30
C CYS A 96 -7.36 4.55 6.74
N ALA A 97 -6.36 4.24 7.57
CA ALA A 97 -5.19 3.45 7.16
C ALA A 97 -5.56 2.02 6.75
N ILE A 98 -6.42 1.35 7.51
CA ILE A 98 -6.88 0.01 7.13
C ILE A 98 -7.53 0.05 5.74
N VAL A 99 -8.44 0.99 5.47
CA VAL A 99 -9.09 1.06 4.15
C VAL A 99 -8.10 1.45 3.05
N ALA A 100 -7.21 2.42 3.31
CA ALA A 100 -6.24 2.91 2.33
C ALA A 100 -5.14 1.90 1.98
N PHE A 101 -4.78 1.01 2.92
CA PHE A 101 -3.69 0.06 2.73
C PHE A 101 -4.15 -1.38 2.45
N THR A 102 -5.40 -1.72 2.77
CA THR A 102 -5.93 -3.08 2.50
C THR A 102 -6.95 -3.12 1.37
N GLY A 103 -7.51 -1.96 0.99
CA GLY A 103 -8.57 -1.87 0.00
C GLY A 103 -9.91 -2.48 0.45
N VAL A 104 -10.09 -2.85 1.70
CA VAL A 104 -11.37 -3.38 2.17
C VAL A 104 -12.50 -2.34 2.09
N ARG A 105 -13.73 -2.79 1.94
CA ARG A 105 -14.88 -1.90 2.03
C ARG A 105 -15.10 -1.45 3.48
N ILE A 106 -15.60 -0.23 3.68
CA ILE A 106 -15.90 0.32 5.01
C ILE A 106 -16.77 -0.64 5.84
N GLY A 107 -17.73 -1.32 5.20
CA GLY A 107 -18.59 -2.31 5.86
C GLY A 107 -17.87 -3.55 6.43
N VAL A 108 -16.60 -3.78 6.09
CA VAL A 108 -15.76 -4.81 6.69
C VAL A 108 -15.35 -4.43 8.12
N LEU A 109 -15.05 -3.15 8.35
CA LEU A 109 -14.67 -2.65 9.69
C LEU A 109 -15.85 -2.68 10.67
N GLY A 110 -17.07 -2.55 10.16
CA GLY A 110 -18.30 -2.66 10.93
C GLY A 110 -19.49 -2.72 10.01
N ASN A 111 -20.37 -3.71 10.21
CA ASN A 111 -21.50 -3.93 9.35
C ASN A 111 -22.59 -2.86 9.53
N TYR A 112 -23.56 -2.85 8.62
CA TYR A 112 -24.64 -1.86 8.62
C TYR A 112 -25.44 -1.85 9.93
N LYS A 113 -25.60 -2.99 10.58
CA LYS A 113 -26.36 -3.12 11.85
C LYS A 113 -25.52 -2.81 13.09
N GLY A 114 -24.20 -2.71 12.98
CA GLY A 114 -23.29 -2.51 14.12
C GLY A 114 -23.24 -3.70 15.08
N VAL A 115 -23.46 -4.92 14.58
CA VAL A 115 -23.43 -6.15 15.37
C VAL A 115 -22.24 -7.06 15.02
N ASP A 116 -21.50 -6.74 13.96
CA ASP A 116 -20.30 -7.45 13.55
C ASP A 116 -19.37 -6.51 12.75
N GLY A 117 -18.09 -6.86 12.67
CA GLY A 117 -17.05 -6.15 11.96
C GLY A 117 -15.73 -6.90 12.03
N LEU A 118 -14.67 -6.31 11.52
CA LEU A 118 -13.32 -6.87 11.58
C LEU A 118 -12.89 -7.04 13.05
N LYS A 119 -12.40 -8.23 13.40
CA LYS A 119 -12.00 -8.61 14.74
C LYS A 119 -10.49 -8.89 14.81
N VAL A 120 -9.92 -8.91 16.00
CA VAL A 120 -8.51 -9.26 16.23
C VAL A 120 -8.17 -10.62 15.60
N LYS A 121 -9.00 -11.65 15.78
CA LYS A 121 -8.80 -12.98 15.18
C LYS A 121 -8.83 -13.03 13.66
N ASP A 122 -9.35 -11.99 13.01
CA ASP A 122 -9.36 -11.88 11.55
C ASP A 122 -7.98 -11.42 11.02
N ILE A 123 -7.04 -11.06 11.92
CA ILE A 123 -5.66 -10.70 11.61
C ILE A 123 -4.73 -11.73 12.29
N PRO A 124 -4.50 -12.91 11.69
CA PRO A 124 -3.79 -14.01 12.35
C PRO A 124 -2.33 -13.69 12.70
N ASP A 125 -1.72 -12.73 12.03
CA ASP A 125 -0.36 -12.26 12.32
C ASP A 125 -0.30 -11.27 13.52
N LEU A 126 -1.45 -10.82 14.04
CA LEU A 126 -1.56 -9.94 15.21
C LEU A 126 -1.60 -10.79 16.49
N LYS A 127 -0.63 -10.60 17.36
CA LYS A 127 -0.56 -11.22 18.69
C LYS A 127 -0.84 -10.19 19.77
N VAL A 128 -1.75 -10.54 20.66
CA VAL A 128 -2.06 -9.78 21.89
C VAL A 128 -1.65 -10.62 23.08
N ASP A 129 -0.75 -10.11 23.92
CA ASP A 129 -0.23 -10.81 25.10
C ASP A 129 -0.22 -9.81 26.27
N GLY A 130 -1.29 -9.82 27.06
CA GLY A 130 -1.50 -8.80 28.08
C GLY A 130 -1.51 -7.39 27.47
N ASP A 131 -0.58 -6.55 27.91
CA ASP A 131 -0.44 -5.16 27.43
C ASP A 131 0.42 -5.05 26.16
N GLN A 132 0.98 -6.16 25.67
CA GLN A 132 1.82 -6.15 24.48
C GLN A 132 1.03 -6.50 23.23
N ILE A 133 1.15 -5.64 22.23
CA ILE A 133 0.60 -5.84 20.89
C ILE A 133 1.77 -5.98 19.92
N THR A 134 1.85 -7.12 19.23
CA THR A 134 2.94 -7.41 18.28
C THR A 134 2.40 -8.01 17.01
N PHE A 135 3.11 -7.78 15.90
CA PHE A 135 2.84 -8.46 14.63
C PHE A 135 3.92 -9.50 14.39
N LEU A 136 3.52 -10.76 14.25
CA LEU A 136 4.43 -11.88 13.98
C LEU A 136 5.07 -11.79 12.59
N ARG A 137 4.34 -11.20 11.67
CA ARG A 137 4.76 -10.98 10.27
C ARG A 137 4.21 -9.66 9.76
N THR A 138 4.97 -8.99 8.91
CA THR A 138 4.57 -7.79 8.19
C THR A 138 5.03 -7.93 6.73
N PRO A 139 4.14 -7.75 5.75
CA PRO A 139 2.74 -7.34 5.83
C PRO A 139 1.83 -8.36 6.52
N ALA A 140 0.97 -7.90 7.44
CA ALA A 140 0.05 -8.75 8.19
C ALA A 140 -1.18 -9.13 7.36
N ARG A 141 -1.59 -10.40 7.40
CA ARG A 141 -2.77 -10.89 6.69
C ARG A 141 -4.04 -10.40 7.37
N VAL A 142 -4.95 -9.82 6.60
CA VAL A 142 -6.28 -9.37 7.01
C VAL A 142 -7.33 -10.22 6.31
N SER A 143 -8.00 -11.08 7.05
CA SER A 143 -8.99 -12.02 6.53
C SER A 143 -10.38 -11.40 6.58
N VAL A 144 -11.10 -11.42 5.46
CA VAL A 144 -12.48 -10.91 5.37
C VAL A 144 -13.44 -12.08 5.31
N ARG A 145 -14.28 -12.21 6.34
CA ARG A 145 -15.31 -13.26 6.46
C ARG A 145 -16.44 -13.04 5.45
N GLU A 146 -17.14 -14.12 5.08
CA GLU A 146 -18.26 -14.12 4.12
C GLU A 146 -19.32 -13.05 4.45
N ASN A 147 -19.73 -12.98 5.71
CA ASN A 147 -20.78 -12.07 6.19
C ASN A 147 -20.35 -10.60 6.21
N LEU A 148 -19.07 -10.30 6.06
CA LEU A 148 -18.52 -8.95 5.91
C LEU A 148 -18.20 -8.61 4.45
N SER A 149 -18.19 -9.61 3.58
CA SER A 149 -17.96 -9.43 2.15
C SER A 149 -19.23 -9.08 1.41
N LYS A 150 -19.19 -8.10 0.50
CA LYS A 150 -20.35 -7.74 -0.32
C LYS A 150 -20.72 -8.86 -1.30
N SER A 151 -19.75 -9.63 -1.77
CA SER A 151 -19.95 -10.77 -2.68
C SER A 151 -20.42 -12.04 -1.94
N GLY A 152 -20.37 -12.05 -0.60
CA GLY A 152 -20.66 -13.25 0.19
C GLY A 152 -19.55 -14.29 0.18
N ASN A 153 -18.37 -13.96 -0.34
CA ASN A 153 -17.23 -14.86 -0.41
C ASN A 153 -16.12 -14.42 0.53
N LYS A 154 -15.40 -15.38 1.11
CA LYS A 154 -14.19 -15.11 1.89
C LYS A 154 -13.08 -14.63 0.98
N TYR A 155 -12.29 -13.69 1.46
CA TYR A 155 -11.03 -13.31 0.84
C TYR A 155 -10.08 -12.77 1.91
N PHE A 156 -8.85 -12.48 1.53
CA PHE A 156 -7.90 -11.79 2.39
C PHE A 156 -7.12 -10.75 1.60
N THR A 157 -6.52 -9.86 2.32
CA THR A 157 -5.58 -8.84 1.85
C THR A 157 -4.46 -8.71 2.88
N PHE A 158 -3.57 -7.76 2.70
CA PHE A 158 -2.49 -7.53 3.65
C PHE A 158 -2.48 -6.08 4.15
N LEU A 159 -1.86 -5.87 5.31
CA LEU A 159 -1.64 -4.56 5.91
C LEU A 159 -0.13 -4.37 6.07
N GLY A 160 0.41 -3.34 5.45
CA GLY A 160 1.84 -3.02 5.50
C GLY A 160 2.30 -2.47 6.84
N GLN A 161 3.57 -2.15 6.94
CA GLN A 161 4.24 -1.73 8.18
C GLN A 161 3.58 -0.49 8.81
N GLU A 162 3.34 0.54 8.03
CA GLU A 162 2.72 1.78 8.51
C GLU A 162 1.31 1.53 9.07
N GLY A 163 0.52 0.72 8.37
CA GLY A 163 -0.82 0.35 8.82
C GLY A 163 -0.82 -0.50 10.09
N CYS A 164 0.13 -1.44 10.22
CA CYS A 164 0.35 -2.23 11.42
C CYS A 164 0.72 -1.33 12.62
N MET A 165 1.58 -0.35 12.42
CA MET A 165 1.97 0.62 13.45
C MET A 165 0.77 1.43 13.94
N TYR A 166 -0.06 1.96 13.05
CA TYR A 166 -1.27 2.70 13.45
C TYR A 166 -2.25 1.82 14.22
N LEU A 167 -2.46 0.59 13.78
CA LEU A 167 -3.33 -0.35 14.47
C LEU A 167 -2.77 -0.72 15.85
N GLN A 168 -1.48 -1.00 15.96
CA GLN A 168 -0.81 -1.29 17.21
C GLN A 168 -0.98 -0.15 18.22
N ASN A 169 -0.70 1.08 17.81
CA ASN A 169 -0.82 2.26 18.66
C ASN A 169 -2.27 2.45 19.18
N TYR A 170 -3.25 2.26 18.30
CA TYR A 170 -4.65 2.35 18.68
C TYR A 170 -5.08 1.26 19.67
N LEU A 171 -4.64 0.02 19.49
CA LEU A 171 -4.93 -1.07 20.42
C LEU A 171 -4.25 -0.85 21.77
N ILE A 172 -3.00 -0.37 21.80
CA ILE A 172 -2.29 0.00 23.02
C ILE A 172 -3.04 1.11 23.78
N GLU A 173 -3.53 2.13 23.07
CA GLU A 173 -4.35 3.20 23.69
C GLU A 173 -5.62 2.63 24.34
N ARG A 174 -6.28 1.67 23.70
CA ARG A 174 -7.45 0.98 24.26
C ARG A 174 -7.12 0.20 25.52
N ILE A 175 -6.01 -0.56 25.53
CA ILE A 175 -5.53 -1.29 26.71
C ILE A 175 -5.23 -0.31 27.85
N ARG A 176 -4.53 0.79 27.56
CA ARG A 176 -4.25 1.85 28.56
C ARG A 176 -5.52 2.50 29.13
N SER A 177 -6.61 2.48 28.38
CA SER A 177 -7.92 2.93 28.86
C SER A 177 -8.68 1.88 29.71
N GLY A 178 -8.04 0.72 29.98
CA GLY A 178 -8.60 -0.37 30.79
C GLY A 178 -9.39 -1.41 30.00
N GLU A 179 -9.32 -1.41 28.67
CA GLU A 179 -10.01 -2.41 27.85
C GLU A 179 -9.17 -3.68 27.71
N GLU A 180 -9.78 -4.83 27.99
CA GLU A 180 -9.20 -6.13 27.68
C GLU A 180 -9.43 -6.46 26.19
N ILE A 181 -8.34 -6.66 25.46
CA ILE A 181 -8.37 -7.01 24.04
C ILE A 181 -8.33 -8.53 23.90
N THR A 182 -9.41 -9.08 23.38
CA THR A 182 -9.57 -10.52 23.13
C THR A 182 -9.58 -10.81 21.62
N PRO A 183 -9.46 -12.07 21.19
CA PRO A 183 -9.59 -12.43 19.77
C PRO A 183 -10.90 -11.98 19.11
N ASP A 184 -11.98 -11.86 19.88
CA ASP A 184 -13.29 -11.40 19.41
C ASP A 184 -13.49 -9.90 19.50
N SER A 185 -12.55 -9.15 20.05
CA SER A 185 -12.61 -7.69 20.13
C SER A 185 -12.62 -7.07 18.72
N ALA A 186 -13.51 -6.09 18.52
CA ALA A 186 -13.57 -5.32 17.27
C ALA A 186 -12.28 -4.54 17.05
N ILE A 187 -11.78 -4.52 15.82
CA ILE A 187 -10.62 -3.70 15.43
C ILE A 187 -10.94 -2.22 15.59
N ILE A 188 -12.11 -1.76 15.10
CA ILE A 188 -12.59 -0.38 15.31
C ILE A 188 -13.84 -0.41 16.16
N THR A 189 -13.84 0.34 17.25
CA THR A 189 -14.96 0.37 18.21
C THR A 189 -15.84 1.61 18.05
N ALA A 190 -17.06 1.54 18.58
CA ALA A 190 -18.05 2.60 18.46
C ALA A 190 -17.63 3.88 19.20
N SER A 191 -17.05 3.77 20.40
CA SER A 191 -16.64 4.88 21.26
C SER A 191 -15.51 4.44 22.18
N LYS A 192 -15.07 5.36 23.05
CA LYS A 192 -14.08 5.05 24.09
C LYS A 192 -14.59 3.95 25.02
N TYR A 193 -13.68 3.17 25.57
CA TYR A 193 -13.99 2.16 26.58
C TYR A 193 -14.72 2.83 27.79
N GLY A 194 -15.69 2.12 28.34
CA GLY A 194 -16.54 2.65 29.43
C GLY A 194 -17.71 3.54 28.97
N GLN A 195 -17.69 4.08 27.75
CA GLN A 195 -18.77 4.92 27.21
C GLN A 195 -19.59 4.23 26.11
N ARG A 196 -19.15 3.06 25.64
CA ARG A 196 -19.81 2.35 24.53
C ARG A 196 -20.92 1.44 25.02
N SER A 197 -22.06 1.52 24.35
CA SER A 197 -23.16 0.55 24.52
C SER A 197 -23.03 -0.69 23.65
N LYS A 198 -22.20 -0.63 22.61
CA LYS A 198 -21.94 -1.72 21.63
C LYS A 198 -20.46 -1.81 21.32
N GLN A 199 -19.97 -3.04 21.13
CA GLN A 199 -18.58 -3.28 20.74
C GLN A 199 -18.32 -2.89 19.28
N HIS A 200 -19.23 -3.23 18.36
CA HIS A 200 -19.10 -2.95 16.94
C HIS A 200 -19.74 -1.62 16.56
N ILE A 201 -19.09 -0.92 15.67
CA ILE A 201 -19.54 0.34 15.09
C ILE A 201 -20.31 0.08 13.78
N THR A 202 -21.28 0.93 13.44
CA THR A 202 -21.98 0.82 12.15
C THR A 202 -21.12 1.32 10.99
N THR A 203 -21.36 0.79 9.78
CA THR A 203 -20.71 1.28 8.54
C THR A 203 -20.86 2.80 8.38
N THR A 204 -22.02 3.37 8.72
CA THR A 204 -22.28 4.81 8.61
C THR A 204 -21.35 5.59 9.53
N ASN A 205 -21.25 5.20 10.80
CA ASN A 205 -20.41 5.88 11.78
C ASN A 205 -18.91 5.75 11.45
N ILE A 206 -18.47 4.62 10.86
CA ILE A 206 -17.08 4.50 10.35
C ILE A 206 -16.88 5.48 9.20
N GLY A 207 -17.85 5.60 8.30
CA GLY A 207 -17.82 6.62 7.24
C GLY A 207 -17.73 8.04 7.79
N ASP A 208 -18.37 8.31 8.94
CA ASP A 208 -18.28 9.61 9.61
C ASP A 208 -16.90 9.84 10.24
N LEU A 209 -16.31 8.83 10.90
CA LEU A 209 -14.92 8.91 11.41
C LEU A 209 -13.95 9.28 10.30
N MET A 210 -13.99 8.56 9.18
CA MET A 210 -13.11 8.82 8.04
C MET A 210 -13.38 10.21 7.44
N ARG A 211 -14.65 10.63 7.38
CA ARG A 211 -15.04 11.93 6.87
C ARG A 211 -14.52 13.07 7.75
N ASN A 212 -14.48 12.87 9.07
CA ASN A 212 -13.89 13.81 10.00
C ASN A 212 -12.39 13.99 9.76
N ALA A 213 -11.62 12.89 9.67
CA ALA A 213 -10.20 12.95 9.37
C ALA A 213 -9.92 13.68 8.03
N ILE A 214 -10.71 13.38 6.98
CA ILE A 214 -10.59 14.01 5.66
C ILE A 214 -10.88 15.51 5.76
N ARG A 215 -11.94 15.91 6.47
CA ARG A 215 -12.31 17.33 6.67
C ARG A 215 -11.29 18.08 7.51
N ASN A 216 -10.81 17.48 8.59
CA ASN A 216 -9.76 18.06 9.43
C ASN A 216 -8.45 18.29 8.65
N ALA A 217 -8.20 17.47 7.61
CA ALA A 217 -7.12 17.67 6.67
C ALA A 217 -7.39 18.77 5.62
N GLY A 218 -8.52 19.47 5.71
CA GLY A 218 -8.92 20.52 4.76
C GLY A 218 -9.44 20.01 3.42
N LEU A 219 -9.92 18.76 3.36
CA LEU A 219 -10.42 18.13 2.13
C LEU A 219 -11.92 17.84 2.25
N THR A 220 -12.65 17.85 1.13
CA THR A 220 -14.12 17.66 1.10
C THR A 220 -14.53 16.31 0.51
N TRP A 221 -13.57 15.41 0.34
CA TRP A 221 -13.76 14.13 -0.35
C TRP A 221 -14.56 13.11 0.46
N ARG A 222 -15.17 12.18 -0.25
CA ARG A 222 -15.85 11.04 0.37
C ARG A 222 -14.86 9.98 0.81
N PRO A 223 -15.11 9.22 1.89
CA PRO A 223 -14.22 8.15 2.35
C PRO A 223 -13.87 7.09 1.30
N TYR A 224 -14.65 6.96 0.23
CA TYR A 224 -14.40 6.03 -0.87
C TYR A 224 -13.05 6.28 -1.56
N VAL A 225 -12.54 7.51 -1.54
CA VAL A 225 -11.23 7.85 -2.13
C VAL A 225 -10.07 7.07 -1.51
N LEU A 226 -10.21 6.66 -0.23
CA LEU A 226 -9.19 5.85 0.45
C LEU A 226 -9.08 4.44 -0.16
N ARG A 227 -10.21 3.82 -0.49
CA ARG A 227 -10.20 2.53 -1.19
C ARG A 227 -9.75 2.69 -2.66
N ALA A 228 -10.13 3.79 -3.31
CA ALA A 228 -9.66 4.11 -4.65
C ALA A 228 -8.14 4.35 -4.67
N TYR A 229 -7.58 4.93 -3.60
CA TYR A 229 -6.14 5.04 -3.41
C TYR A 229 -5.46 3.68 -3.49
N PHE A 230 -5.90 2.71 -2.68
CA PHE A 230 -5.34 1.36 -2.69
C PHE A 230 -5.30 0.75 -4.10
N ASP A 231 -6.44 0.75 -4.79
CA ASP A 231 -6.55 0.16 -6.12
C ASP A 231 -5.62 0.84 -7.13
N SER A 232 -5.57 2.18 -7.12
CA SER A 232 -4.73 2.95 -8.04
C SER A 232 -3.24 2.79 -7.75
N ARG A 233 -2.85 2.68 -6.48
CA ARG A 233 -1.46 2.44 -6.11
C ARG A 233 -1.00 1.03 -6.47
N LEU A 234 -1.86 0.03 -6.30
CA LEU A 234 -1.57 -1.32 -6.78
C LEU A 234 -1.58 -1.42 -8.32
N LEU A 235 -2.31 -0.54 -9.01
CA LEU A 235 -2.20 -0.45 -10.47
C LEU A 235 -0.80 -0.01 -10.90
N LEU A 236 -0.20 0.99 -10.23
CA LEU A 236 1.19 1.38 -10.49
C LEU A 236 2.19 0.24 -10.21
N ALA A 237 1.99 -0.50 -9.12
CA ALA A 237 2.79 -1.68 -8.81
C ALA A 237 2.63 -2.79 -9.86
N GLN A 238 1.43 -2.94 -10.43
CA GLN A 238 1.15 -3.88 -11.52
C GLN A 238 1.86 -3.48 -12.80
N ASP A 239 1.89 -2.20 -13.14
CA ASP A 239 2.61 -1.68 -14.31
C ASP A 239 4.13 -1.92 -14.18
N GLU A 240 4.68 -1.86 -12.98
CA GLU A 240 6.06 -2.27 -12.67
C GLU A 240 6.25 -3.79 -12.51
N ARG A 241 5.21 -4.60 -12.78
CA ARG A 241 5.23 -6.07 -12.68
C ARG A 241 5.55 -6.62 -11.27
N LEU A 242 5.29 -5.85 -10.23
CA LEU A 242 5.51 -6.28 -8.84
C LEU A 242 4.34 -7.10 -8.29
N ILE A 243 3.15 -6.91 -8.85
CA ILE A 243 1.94 -7.61 -8.46
C ILE A 243 1.13 -8.04 -9.69
N PRO A 244 0.69 -9.30 -9.78
CA PRO A 244 -0.24 -9.73 -10.83
C PRO A 244 -1.62 -9.07 -10.69
N ARG A 245 -2.29 -8.83 -11.82
CA ARG A 245 -3.66 -8.29 -11.87
C ARG A 245 -4.64 -9.08 -10.99
N ASP A 246 -4.52 -10.40 -11.01
CA ASP A 246 -5.43 -11.29 -10.28
C ASP A 246 -5.27 -11.15 -8.77
N TYR A 247 -4.04 -10.95 -8.26
CA TYR A 247 -3.79 -10.67 -6.85
C TYR A 247 -4.43 -9.33 -6.43
N ARG A 248 -4.25 -8.28 -7.26
CA ARG A 248 -4.89 -6.98 -7.03
C ARG A 248 -6.41 -7.10 -6.96
N ALA A 249 -7.03 -7.80 -7.92
CA ALA A 249 -8.48 -8.03 -7.95
C ALA A 249 -8.94 -8.82 -6.71
N PHE A 250 -8.21 -9.86 -6.31
CA PHE A 250 -8.50 -10.66 -5.14
C PHE A 250 -8.44 -9.82 -3.84
N PHE A 251 -7.40 -8.99 -3.64
CA PHE A 251 -7.27 -8.12 -2.47
C PHE A 251 -8.41 -7.11 -2.36
N MET A 252 -8.96 -6.70 -3.48
CA MET A 252 -10.14 -5.83 -3.53
C MET A 252 -11.46 -6.58 -3.23
N GLY A 253 -11.43 -7.92 -3.08
CA GLY A 253 -12.62 -8.74 -2.95
C GLY A 253 -13.53 -8.64 -4.18
N HIS A 254 -12.92 -8.55 -5.36
CA HIS A 254 -13.63 -8.66 -6.63
C HIS A 254 -13.74 -10.12 -7.03
N VAL A 255 -14.87 -10.50 -7.63
CA VAL A 255 -15.07 -11.86 -8.17
C VAL A 255 -14.12 -12.05 -9.35
N GLY A 256 -13.31 -13.10 -9.30
CA GLY A 256 -12.33 -13.44 -10.33
C GLY A 256 -11.86 -14.89 -10.21
N ASP A 257 -10.95 -15.31 -11.08
CA ASP A 257 -10.47 -16.70 -11.13
C ASP A 257 -9.82 -17.17 -9.83
N ILE A 258 -9.03 -16.33 -9.19
CA ILE A 258 -8.39 -16.66 -7.90
C ILE A 258 -9.44 -16.79 -6.79
N GLU A 259 -10.41 -15.88 -6.74
CA GLU A 259 -11.48 -15.91 -5.75
C GLU A 259 -12.35 -17.16 -5.93
N HIS A 260 -12.64 -17.54 -7.18
CA HIS A 260 -13.36 -18.78 -7.48
C HIS A 260 -12.59 -20.00 -6.99
N ARG A 261 -11.28 -20.09 -7.24
CA ARG A 261 -10.41 -21.16 -6.72
C ARG A 261 -10.35 -21.17 -5.20
N TYR A 262 -10.27 -20.00 -4.55
CA TYR A 262 -10.27 -19.88 -3.10
C TYR A 262 -11.58 -20.39 -2.49
N THR A 263 -12.69 -20.06 -3.10
CA THR A 263 -14.02 -20.52 -2.67
C THR A 263 -14.18 -22.04 -2.85
N LEU A 264 -13.75 -22.58 -3.99
CA LEU A 264 -13.75 -24.03 -4.24
C LEU A 264 -12.91 -24.80 -3.22
N ASN A 265 -11.77 -24.24 -2.80
CA ASN A 265 -10.91 -24.80 -1.75
C ASN A 265 -11.38 -24.48 -0.33
N LYS A 266 -12.66 -24.18 -0.12
CA LYS A 266 -13.27 -23.86 1.18
C LYS A 266 -12.54 -22.73 1.94
N GLY A 267 -12.03 -21.74 1.23
CA GLY A 267 -11.28 -20.62 1.80
C GLY A 267 -9.88 -20.99 2.31
N ARG A 268 -9.25 -22.00 1.72
CA ARG A 268 -7.89 -22.44 2.05
C ARG A 268 -7.02 -22.42 0.80
N PHE A 269 -6.01 -21.59 0.80
CA PHE A 269 -4.92 -21.67 -0.18
C PHE A 269 -3.74 -22.42 0.43
N PRO A 270 -2.90 -23.05 -0.41
CA PRO A 270 -1.57 -23.50 0.00
C PRO A 270 -0.76 -22.32 0.58
N GLU A 271 0.06 -22.58 1.58
CA GLU A 271 0.80 -21.52 2.28
C GLU A 271 1.82 -20.84 1.36
N ASP A 272 2.43 -21.56 0.44
CA ASP A 272 3.34 -21.05 -0.59
C ASP A 272 2.67 -19.99 -1.49
N LEU A 273 1.41 -20.20 -1.86
CA LEU A 273 0.64 -19.20 -2.62
C LEU A 273 0.34 -17.96 -1.76
N ILE A 274 -0.02 -18.14 -0.49
CA ILE A 274 -0.25 -17.03 0.44
C ILE A 274 1.03 -16.20 0.61
N GLU A 275 2.18 -16.86 0.77
CA GLU A 275 3.48 -16.16 0.89
C GLU A 275 3.89 -15.49 -0.44
N SER A 276 3.59 -16.08 -1.59
CA SER A 276 3.76 -15.41 -2.88
C SER A 276 2.92 -14.12 -2.98
N MET A 277 1.66 -14.19 -2.53
CA MET A 277 0.77 -13.01 -2.50
C MET A 277 1.27 -11.96 -1.50
N ARG A 278 1.78 -12.39 -0.33
CA ARG A 278 2.37 -11.50 0.69
C ARG A 278 3.61 -10.78 0.14
N SER A 279 4.52 -11.52 -0.51
CA SER A 279 5.73 -10.95 -1.13
C SER A 279 5.38 -9.95 -2.24
N ALA A 280 4.38 -10.26 -3.08
CA ALA A 280 3.91 -9.32 -4.10
C ALA A 280 3.33 -8.04 -3.50
N TYR A 281 2.55 -8.16 -2.42
CA TYR A 281 2.05 -7.00 -1.67
C TYR A 281 3.21 -6.21 -1.04
N GLU A 282 4.17 -6.88 -0.40
CA GLU A 282 5.33 -6.23 0.23
C GLU A 282 6.14 -5.40 -0.78
N LYS A 283 6.43 -5.94 -1.96
CA LYS A 283 7.09 -5.20 -3.05
C LYS A 283 6.29 -3.98 -3.50
N SER A 284 4.97 -4.00 -3.31
CA SER A 284 4.05 -2.91 -3.68
C SER A 284 3.92 -1.83 -2.60
N THR A 285 4.42 -2.05 -1.37
CA THR A 285 4.29 -1.09 -0.25
C THR A 285 4.91 0.27 -0.54
N LYS A 286 5.97 0.31 -1.36
CA LYS A 286 6.61 1.57 -1.79
C LYS A 286 5.65 2.55 -2.51
N PHE A 287 4.53 2.04 -3.06
CA PHE A 287 3.48 2.87 -3.65
C PHE A 287 2.34 3.18 -2.69
N LEU A 288 2.12 2.30 -1.70
CA LEU A 288 1.00 2.37 -0.78
C LEU A 288 1.30 3.25 0.44
N GLU A 289 2.44 3.02 1.09
CA GLU A 289 2.77 3.66 2.36
C GLU A 289 3.16 5.13 2.16
N THR A 290 2.79 5.96 3.12
CA THR A 290 3.04 7.40 3.11
C THR A 290 4.35 7.76 3.80
N GLU A 291 4.83 6.88 4.67
CA GLU A 291 6.14 6.99 5.27
C GLU A 291 7.15 6.30 4.36
N ARG A 292 8.12 7.06 3.87
CA ARG A 292 9.30 6.44 3.26
C ARG A 292 9.93 5.59 4.35
N LYS A 293 10.12 4.29 4.12
CA LYS A 293 10.99 3.49 4.99
C LYS A 293 12.29 4.29 5.12
N CYS A 294 12.53 4.87 6.29
CA CYS A 294 13.90 5.20 6.64
C CYS A 294 14.60 3.85 6.67
N LEU A 295 15.43 3.62 5.67
CA LEU A 295 16.31 2.45 5.68
C LEU A 295 17.04 2.48 7.01
N THR A 296 17.05 1.38 7.74
CA THR A 296 17.92 1.28 8.92
C THR A 296 19.36 1.54 8.50
N GLU A 297 20.21 2.00 9.41
CA GLU A 297 21.64 2.18 9.10
C GLU A 297 22.22 0.91 8.47
N GLU A 298 21.82 -0.27 8.95
CA GLU A 298 22.21 -1.58 8.41
C GLU A 298 21.71 -1.81 6.97
N GLU A 299 20.47 -1.42 6.66
CA GLU A 299 19.92 -1.53 5.29
C GLU A 299 20.58 -0.55 4.32
N VAL A 300 20.92 0.68 4.79
CA VAL A 300 21.67 1.66 4.00
C VAL A 300 23.07 1.13 3.72
N GLU A 301 23.74 0.63 4.74
CA GLU A 301 25.07 0.06 4.63
C GLU A 301 25.10 -1.18 3.73
N SER A 302 24.14 -2.09 3.88
CA SER A 302 24.01 -3.27 3.02
C SER A 302 23.78 -2.89 1.55
N LYS A 303 22.91 -1.93 1.27
CA LYS A 303 22.70 -1.42 -0.10
C LYS A 303 23.93 -0.73 -0.64
N PHE A 304 24.61 0.07 0.15
CA PHE A 304 25.85 0.72 -0.23
C PHE A 304 26.96 -0.31 -0.55
N ARG A 305 27.12 -1.34 0.28
CA ARG A 305 28.05 -2.45 0.05
C ARG A 305 27.73 -3.20 -1.24
N THR A 306 26.44 -3.50 -1.47
CA THR A 306 25.98 -4.15 -2.72
C THR A 306 26.33 -3.29 -3.94
N GLN A 307 26.10 -1.99 -3.87
CA GLN A 307 26.37 -1.07 -4.98
C GLN A 307 27.86 -0.93 -5.26
N LEU A 308 28.70 -0.88 -4.23
CA LEU A 308 30.15 -0.92 -4.36
C LEU A 308 30.65 -2.20 -5.05
N LEU A 309 30.11 -3.36 -4.68
CA LEU A 309 30.47 -4.64 -5.28
C LEU A 309 30.04 -4.71 -6.77
N ILE A 310 28.85 -4.20 -7.10
CA ILE A 310 28.38 -4.12 -8.48
C ILE A 310 29.28 -3.18 -9.32
N MET A 311 29.63 -2.01 -8.78
CA MET A 311 30.56 -1.08 -9.42
C MET A 311 31.96 -1.67 -9.59
N ALA A 312 32.37 -2.54 -8.68
CA ALA A 312 33.61 -3.32 -8.79
C ALA A 312 33.52 -4.49 -9.80
N GLY A 313 32.36 -4.66 -10.48
CA GLY A 313 32.17 -5.66 -11.53
C GLY A 313 31.75 -7.05 -11.02
N PHE A 314 31.22 -7.17 -9.79
CA PHE A 314 30.60 -8.40 -9.31
C PHE A 314 29.14 -8.47 -9.76
N SER A 315 28.68 -9.65 -10.20
CA SER A 315 27.28 -9.88 -10.48
C SER A 315 26.49 -10.10 -9.18
N GLU A 316 25.15 -9.86 -9.21
CA GLU A 316 24.30 -10.14 -8.04
C GLU A 316 24.34 -11.61 -7.59
N GLU A 317 24.57 -12.52 -8.55
CA GLU A 317 24.72 -13.95 -8.29
C GLU A 317 26.01 -14.24 -7.55
N GLU A 318 27.14 -13.67 -7.99
CA GLU A 318 28.45 -13.79 -7.32
C GLU A 318 28.41 -13.21 -5.87
N ILE A 319 27.69 -12.10 -5.68
CA ILE A 319 27.54 -11.47 -4.36
C ILE A 319 26.79 -12.40 -3.39
N LYS A 320 25.75 -13.08 -3.86
CA LYS A 320 24.97 -14.03 -3.07
C LYS A 320 25.72 -15.34 -2.81
N GLU A 321 26.30 -15.94 -3.86
CA GLU A 321 27.00 -17.23 -3.74
C GLU A 321 28.21 -17.15 -2.80
N LYS A 322 28.98 -16.06 -2.90
CA LYS A 322 30.19 -15.84 -2.06
C LYS A 322 29.89 -15.16 -0.73
N ASN A 323 28.62 -14.87 -0.44
CA ASN A 323 28.16 -14.20 0.80
C ASN A 323 28.95 -12.91 1.11
N LEU A 324 29.25 -12.13 0.07
CA LEU A 324 30.14 -10.96 0.17
C LEU A 324 29.58 -9.84 1.04
N LEU A 325 28.27 -9.81 1.29
CA LEU A 325 27.62 -8.79 2.12
C LEU A 325 27.99 -8.90 3.62
N ASN A 326 28.43 -10.07 4.07
CA ASN A 326 28.84 -10.30 5.46
C ASN A 326 30.31 -9.94 5.74
N MET A 327 31.05 -9.50 4.72
CA MET A 327 32.44 -9.06 4.85
C MET A 327 32.52 -7.63 5.41
N THR A 328 33.64 -7.30 6.03
CA THR A 328 33.90 -5.93 6.51
C THR A 328 34.08 -4.96 5.34
N ALA A 329 33.89 -3.67 5.58
CA ALA A 329 34.07 -2.62 4.56
C ALA A 329 35.50 -2.63 3.98
N GLU A 330 36.50 -2.95 4.82
CA GLU A 330 37.91 -3.05 4.41
C GLU A 330 38.14 -4.24 3.46
N GLU A 331 37.55 -5.41 3.77
CA GLU A 331 37.65 -6.60 2.92
C GLU A 331 36.93 -6.40 1.58
N ILE A 332 35.74 -5.77 1.58
CA ILE A 332 35.01 -5.43 0.35
C ILE A 332 35.83 -4.46 -0.51
N THR A 333 36.43 -3.43 0.10
CA THR A 333 37.25 -2.45 -0.62
C THR A 333 38.48 -3.12 -1.23
N LYS A 334 39.11 -4.05 -0.52
CA LYS A 334 40.25 -4.84 -1.02
C LYS A 334 39.88 -5.72 -2.20
N LEU A 335 38.78 -6.49 -2.08
CA LEU A 335 38.23 -7.35 -3.15
C LEU A 335 37.82 -6.54 -4.38
N ALA A 336 37.19 -5.37 -4.16
CA ALA A 336 36.82 -4.46 -5.25
C ALA A 336 38.04 -3.94 -5.99
N ARG A 337 39.09 -3.55 -5.27
CA ARG A 337 40.38 -3.14 -5.87
C ARG A 337 41.03 -4.29 -6.65
N GLU A 338 41.08 -5.50 -6.10
CA GLU A 338 41.63 -6.69 -6.78
C GLU A 338 40.88 -7.01 -8.07
N LYS A 339 39.54 -6.89 -8.07
CA LYS A 339 38.72 -7.17 -9.25
C LYS A 339 38.80 -6.07 -10.33
N LEU A 340 38.77 -4.80 -9.92
CA LEU A 340 38.84 -3.65 -10.84
C LEU A 340 40.20 -3.48 -11.47
N PHE A 341 41.28 -3.73 -10.73
CA PHE A 341 42.63 -3.40 -11.18
C PHE A 341 43.47 -4.66 -11.51
N GLY A 342 42.96 -5.86 -11.25
CA GLY A 342 43.66 -7.11 -11.53
C GLY A 342 45.00 -7.24 -10.80
N MET A 343 45.26 -6.39 -9.83
CA MET A 343 46.52 -6.34 -9.09
C MET A 343 46.30 -6.54 -7.60
N ASN A 344 47.01 -7.48 -7.02
CA ASN A 344 47.10 -7.67 -5.57
C ASN A 344 47.91 -6.51 -4.97
N THR A 345 47.55 -6.07 -3.76
CA THR A 345 48.26 -4.99 -3.04
C THR A 345 49.77 -5.23 -2.92
N ARG A 346 50.22 -6.49 -2.96
CA ARG A 346 51.64 -6.88 -2.99
C ARG A 346 52.28 -6.50 -4.32
N ASP A 347 51.57 -6.68 -5.46
CA ASP A 347 52.08 -6.37 -6.78
C ASP A 347 52.23 -4.86 -7.00
N ILE A 348 51.28 -4.08 -6.43
CA ILE A 348 51.34 -2.61 -6.47
C ILE A 348 52.51 -2.11 -5.61
N SER A 349 52.67 -2.64 -4.39
CA SER A 349 53.79 -2.28 -3.51
C SER A 349 55.13 -2.64 -4.13
N ALA A 350 55.23 -3.81 -4.77
CA ALA A 350 56.46 -4.25 -5.49
C ALA A 350 56.75 -3.35 -6.69
N GLN A 351 55.71 -2.90 -7.42
CA GLN A 351 55.87 -1.98 -8.56
C GLN A 351 56.32 -0.58 -8.08
N ILE A 352 55.75 -0.06 -6.98
CA ILE A 352 56.17 1.23 -6.40
C ILE A 352 57.62 1.17 -5.90
N GLU A 353 58.02 0.06 -5.27
CA GLU A 353 59.40 -0.14 -4.80
C GLU A 353 60.38 -0.23 -5.96
N LYS A 354 60.03 -0.87 -7.06
CA LYS A 354 60.79 -0.91 -8.32
C LYS A 354 60.90 0.47 -8.93
N ASP A 355 59.81 1.19 -9.04
CA ASP A 355 59.78 2.55 -9.54
C ASP A 355 60.64 3.51 -8.70
N ARG A 356 60.61 3.35 -7.37
CA ARG A 356 61.41 4.10 -6.41
C ARG A 356 62.93 3.92 -6.71
N ARG A 357 63.38 2.68 -6.96
CA ARG A 357 64.77 2.37 -7.31
C ARG A 357 65.16 2.95 -8.63
N GLU A 358 64.35 2.79 -9.67
CA GLU A 358 64.59 3.31 -11.01
C GLU A 358 64.65 4.84 -11.07
N LEU A 359 63.74 5.52 -10.33
CA LEU A 359 63.68 7.01 -10.29
C LEU A 359 64.78 7.65 -9.43
N SER A 360 65.30 6.90 -8.45
CA SER A 360 66.45 7.38 -7.64
C SER A 360 67.76 7.39 -8.43
N GLU A 361 67.85 6.61 -9.52
CA GLU A 361 69.10 6.46 -10.29
C GLU A 361 69.16 7.32 -11.55
N THR A 362 68.01 7.64 -12.20
CA THR A 362 68.05 8.26 -13.53
C THR A 362 67.01 9.35 -13.82
N HIS A 363 65.79 9.30 -13.26
CA HIS A 363 64.74 10.29 -13.52
C HIS A 363 63.88 10.50 -12.27
N ARG A 364 63.73 11.75 -11.86
CA ARG A 364 62.94 12.08 -10.64
C ARG A 364 61.44 12.06 -10.81
N GLN A 365 60.91 11.94 -12.04
CA GLN A 365 59.48 12.10 -12.31
C GLN A 365 58.92 10.93 -13.08
N LYS A 366 57.68 10.50 -12.75
CA LYS A 366 56.92 9.45 -13.41
C LYS A 366 55.45 9.82 -13.61
N VAL A 367 54.84 9.39 -14.72
CA VAL A 367 53.41 9.54 -14.97
C VAL A 367 52.70 8.30 -14.45
N VAL A 368 51.73 8.51 -13.56
CA VAL A 368 50.91 7.45 -12.94
C VAL A 368 49.43 7.74 -13.21
N SER A 369 48.58 6.71 -13.12
CA SER A 369 47.14 6.92 -13.14
C SER A 369 46.68 7.59 -11.84
N VAL A 370 45.58 8.37 -11.90
CA VAL A 370 45.05 9.09 -10.73
C VAL A 370 44.71 8.12 -9.59
N ASP A 371 44.26 6.92 -9.91
CA ASP A 371 43.92 5.89 -8.94
C ASP A 371 45.11 5.37 -8.12
N MET A 372 46.31 5.55 -8.63
CA MET A 372 47.56 5.14 -7.97
C MET A 372 48.23 6.28 -7.17
N VAL A 373 47.80 7.49 -7.37
CA VAL A 373 48.46 8.71 -6.79
C VAL A 373 48.54 8.65 -5.28
N GLU A 374 47.47 8.23 -4.61
CA GLU A 374 47.42 8.14 -3.14
C GLU A 374 48.45 7.18 -2.58
N GLN A 375 48.68 6.04 -3.26
CA GLN A 375 49.66 5.04 -2.84
C GLN A 375 51.09 5.51 -3.05
N TYR A 376 51.33 6.26 -4.13
CA TYR A 376 52.65 6.92 -4.35
C TYR A 376 52.93 7.99 -3.31
N ILE A 377 51.91 8.83 -2.95
CA ILE A 377 52.05 9.81 -1.86
C ILE A 377 52.38 9.13 -0.54
N ASN A 378 51.67 8.07 -0.19
CA ASN A 378 51.89 7.29 1.06
C ASN A 378 53.29 6.61 1.08
N SER A 379 53.89 6.41 -0.13
CA SER A 379 55.23 5.87 -0.28
C SER A 379 56.33 6.96 -0.36
N GLY A 380 55.99 8.22 -0.16
CA GLY A 380 56.94 9.34 -0.08
C GLY A 380 57.15 10.12 -1.40
N PHE A 381 56.34 9.89 -2.42
CA PHE A 381 56.37 10.70 -3.65
C PHE A 381 55.53 11.98 -3.50
N VAL A 382 55.89 13.00 -4.26
CA VAL A 382 55.17 14.27 -4.31
C VAL A 382 54.50 14.43 -5.69
N VAL A 383 53.20 14.81 -5.69
CA VAL A 383 52.49 15.12 -6.95
C VAL A 383 52.92 16.46 -7.46
N LYS A 384 53.43 16.52 -8.70
CA LYS A 384 53.89 17.73 -9.36
C LYS A 384 52.79 18.36 -10.25
N MET A 385 52.05 17.54 -10.98
CA MET A 385 51.06 18.04 -11.92
C MET A 385 50.04 16.95 -12.24
N ALA A 386 48.75 17.33 -12.37
CA ALA A 386 47.73 16.47 -12.96
C ALA A 386 47.74 16.60 -14.50
N LEU A 387 47.67 15.47 -15.19
CA LEU A 387 47.61 15.39 -16.66
C LEU A 387 46.23 14.94 -17.08
N GLY A 388 45.27 15.88 -17.21
CA GLY A 388 43.86 15.53 -17.49
C GLY A 388 43.14 14.96 -16.26
N THR A 389 42.11 14.12 -16.52
CA THR A 389 41.27 13.54 -15.47
C THR A 389 41.80 12.20 -14.94
N ASP A 390 42.74 11.56 -15.61
CA ASP A 390 43.09 10.12 -15.43
C ASP A 390 44.60 9.91 -15.15
N LYS A 391 45.47 10.92 -15.22
CA LYS A 391 46.88 10.75 -14.97
C LYS A 391 47.47 11.91 -14.13
N ALA A 392 48.55 11.62 -13.44
CA ALA A 392 49.34 12.61 -12.71
C ALA A 392 50.83 12.32 -12.81
N ILE A 393 51.65 13.39 -12.68
CA ILE A 393 53.10 13.28 -12.55
C ILE A 393 53.45 13.25 -11.07
N VAL A 394 54.12 12.17 -10.65
CA VAL A 394 54.68 12.03 -9.31
C VAL A 394 56.20 12.13 -9.38
N GLU A 395 56.82 12.75 -8.38
CA GLU A 395 58.27 12.95 -8.30
C GLU A 395 58.76 12.39 -6.96
N TRP A 396 59.92 11.69 -7.01
CA TRP A 396 60.68 11.35 -5.82
C TRP A 396 61.47 12.56 -5.34
N PRO A 397 61.29 13.00 -4.07
CA PRO A 397 61.95 14.20 -3.56
C PRO A 397 63.46 14.08 -3.43
#